data_3d7f271d1d0b8dc0d9db5105ffa8a1ff
#
_entry.id   3d7f271d1d0b8dc0d9db5105ffa8a1ff
#
_cell.length_a   1.000
_cell.length_b   1.000
_cell.length_c   1.000
_cell.angle_alpha   90.00
_cell.angle_beta   90.00
_cell.angle_gamma   90.00
#
_symmetry.space_group_name_H-M   'P 1'
#
loop_
_entity.id
_entity.type
_entity.pdbx_description
1 polymer ?
#
loop_
_entity_poly.entity_id
_entity_poly.type
_entity_poly.pdbx_seq_one_letter_code
_entity_poly.pdbx_strand_id
1 'polypeptide(L)'
;MGSAALYRGALGAPGVPADRAKSIIAELEADPAERELVTPAVARARERLAQAEAEQAPDRAAILNDTALQWAEVARDLKRASLAEQASDRLEQEASALQTELARQRAAVEQAMARVGQARRAVQELQRPVAPSVGATGAQGSLPSSASAPAPEPR
;
A
#
# COMPACT_ATOMS: atom_id res chain seq x y z
N MET A 1 53.58 -30.38 6.72
CA MET A 1 53.59 -29.16 7.57
C MET A 1 52.44 -28.31 7.13
N GLY A 2 51.28 -28.49 7.73
CA GLY A 2 50.03 -27.80 7.41
C GLY A 2 49.69 -26.78 8.49
N SER A 3 49.72 -25.53 8.11
CA SER A 3 49.35 -24.39 8.97
C SER A 3 47.85 -24.41 9.26
N ALA A 4 47.48 -24.86 10.44
CA ALA A 4 46.19 -24.56 11.04
C ALA A 4 46.31 -23.21 11.74
N ALA A 5 46.12 -22.13 10.98
CA ALA A 5 46.16 -20.77 11.49
C ALA A 5 44.77 -20.13 11.37
N LEU A 6 44.18 -19.91 12.53
CA LEU A 6 43.49 -18.67 12.88
C LEU A 6 42.09 -18.44 12.32
N TYR A 7 41.09 -19.16 12.82
CA TYR A 7 39.78 -18.55 13.06
C TYR A 7 39.62 -18.23 14.57
N ARG A 8 40.46 -17.35 15.06
CA ARG A 8 40.16 -16.59 16.27
C ARG A 8 39.37 -15.36 15.80
N GLY A 9 38.11 -15.58 15.39
CA GLY A 9 37.15 -14.51 15.25
C GLY A 9 37.07 -13.79 16.56
N ALA A 10 37.17 -12.48 16.54
CA ALA A 10 37.11 -11.56 17.64
C ALA A 10 35.89 -11.89 18.54
N LEU A 11 36.14 -12.71 19.57
CA LEU A 11 35.26 -12.81 20.73
C LEU A 11 35.34 -11.43 21.39
N GLY A 12 34.34 -10.60 21.17
CA GLY A 12 34.18 -9.32 21.85
C GLY A 12 34.30 -9.54 23.34
N ALA A 13 34.76 -8.52 24.07
CA ALA A 13 34.90 -8.57 25.52
C ALA A 13 33.63 -9.18 26.15
N PRO A 14 33.75 -10.09 27.13
CA PRO A 14 32.67 -10.97 27.63
C PRO A 14 31.41 -10.26 28.17
N GLY A 15 31.41 -8.94 28.32
CA GLY A 15 30.21 -8.16 28.74
C GLY A 15 29.44 -7.50 27.61
N VAL A 16 30.06 -7.29 26.44
CA VAL A 16 29.47 -6.48 25.36
C VAL A 16 28.17 -7.08 24.77
N PRO A 17 28.04 -8.39 24.50
CA PRO A 17 26.81 -8.96 23.96
C PRO A 17 25.65 -8.89 24.96
N ALA A 18 25.89 -9.16 26.25
CA ALA A 18 24.87 -9.11 27.28
C ALA A 18 24.32 -7.68 27.49
N ASP A 19 25.21 -6.68 27.56
CA ASP A 19 24.82 -5.29 27.74
C ASP A 19 24.03 -4.77 26.54
N ARG A 20 24.43 -5.15 25.33
CA ARG A 20 23.73 -4.82 24.12
C ARG A 20 22.34 -5.48 24.04
N ALA A 21 22.24 -6.76 24.44
CA ALA A 21 20.96 -7.45 24.53
C ALA A 21 20.02 -6.76 25.51
N LYS A 22 20.51 -6.42 26.72
CA LYS A 22 19.75 -5.69 27.74
C LYS A 22 19.28 -4.32 27.24
N SER A 23 20.13 -3.59 26.53
CA SER A 23 19.78 -2.30 25.94
C SER A 23 18.66 -2.41 24.90
N ILE A 24 18.75 -3.40 23.98
CA ILE A 24 17.71 -3.65 22.96
C ILE A 24 16.39 -4.05 23.64
N ILE A 25 16.41 -4.92 24.63
CA ILE A 25 15.23 -5.33 25.39
C ILE A 25 14.57 -4.12 26.04
N ALA A 26 15.34 -3.26 26.71
CA ALA A 26 14.81 -2.06 27.35
C ALA A 26 14.18 -1.08 26.34
N GLU A 27 14.80 -0.91 25.17
CA GLU A 27 14.24 -0.10 24.06
C GLU A 27 12.89 -0.66 23.58
N LEU A 28 12.80 -1.99 23.38
CA LEU A 28 11.58 -2.64 22.91
C LEU A 28 10.44 -2.56 23.93
N GLU A 29 10.76 -2.59 25.22
CA GLU A 29 9.77 -2.53 26.30
C GLU A 29 9.27 -1.12 26.58
N ALA A 30 10.04 -0.11 26.24
CA ALA A 30 9.64 1.28 26.37
C ALA A 30 8.50 1.65 25.41
N ASP A 31 8.35 0.90 24.32
CA ASP A 31 7.29 1.13 23.32
C ASP A 31 6.16 0.09 23.47
N PRO A 32 4.95 0.50 23.90
CA PRO A 32 3.84 -0.42 24.11
C PRO A 32 3.18 -0.89 22.80
N ALA A 33 3.37 -0.17 21.67
CA ALA A 33 2.58 -0.36 20.45
C ALA A 33 2.75 -1.75 19.80
N GLU A 34 3.95 -2.34 19.91
CA GLU A 34 4.29 -3.61 19.25
C GLU A 34 4.65 -4.71 20.27
N ARG A 35 4.28 -4.51 21.54
CA ARG A 35 4.71 -5.39 22.64
C ARG A 35 4.34 -6.85 22.43
N GLU A 36 3.12 -7.14 21.95
CA GLU A 36 2.67 -8.52 21.74
C GLU A 36 3.51 -9.26 20.71
N LEU A 37 3.88 -8.59 19.62
CA LEU A 37 4.67 -9.19 18.55
C LEU A 37 6.08 -9.58 19.01
N VAL A 38 6.73 -8.72 19.80
CA VAL A 38 8.11 -8.92 20.23
C VAL A 38 8.25 -9.73 21.51
N THR A 39 7.18 -9.87 22.31
CA THR A 39 7.18 -10.56 23.62
C THR A 39 7.82 -11.94 23.57
N PRO A 40 7.52 -12.85 22.61
CA PRO A 40 8.12 -14.19 22.61
C PRO A 40 9.65 -14.17 22.42
N ALA A 41 10.15 -13.29 21.55
CA ALA A 41 11.58 -13.18 21.29
C ALA A 41 12.32 -12.51 22.46
N VAL A 42 11.73 -11.47 23.05
CA VAL A 42 12.23 -10.81 24.27
C VAL A 42 12.28 -11.78 25.44
N ALA A 43 11.25 -12.61 25.63
CA ALA A 43 11.22 -13.62 26.69
C ALA A 43 12.38 -14.62 26.53
N ARG A 44 12.64 -15.08 25.32
CA ARG A 44 13.78 -15.96 25.04
C ARG A 44 15.13 -15.29 25.28
N ALA A 45 15.29 -14.02 24.87
CA ALA A 45 16.50 -13.27 25.13
C ALA A 45 16.78 -13.16 26.65
N ARG A 46 15.76 -12.84 27.46
CA ARG A 46 15.87 -12.79 28.92
C ARG A 46 16.21 -14.13 29.55
N GLU A 47 15.56 -15.19 29.08
CA GLU A 47 15.86 -16.54 29.54
C GLU A 47 17.34 -16.90 29.33
N ARG A 48 17.90 -16.56 28.16
CA ARG A 48 19.32 -16.81 27.85
C ARG A 48 20.25 -15.94 28.69
N LEU A 49 19.91 -14.68 28.96
CA LEU A 49 20.67 -13.84 29.87
C LEU A 49 20.69 -14.41 31.28
N ALA A 50 19.55 -14.85 31.81
CA ALA A 50 19.47 -15.46 33.14
C ALA A 50 20.26 -16.77 33.20
N GLN A 51 20.22 -17.60 32.16
CA GLN A 51 21.05 -18.81 32.06
C GLN A 51 22.55 -18.47 32.03
N ALA A 52 22.95 -17.43 31.30
CA ALA A 52 24.34 -16.99 31.26
C ALA A 52 24.86 -16.48 32.61
N GLU A 53 24.02 -15.77 33.38
CA GLU A 53 24.35 -15.29 34.71
C GLU A 53 24.50 -16.45 35.73
N ALA A 54 23.78 -17.55 35.53
CA ALA A 54 23.87 -18.75 36.37
C ALA A 54 25.02 -19.71 35.97
N GLU A 55 25.57 -19.56 34.75
CA GLU A 55 26.58 -20.47 34.20
C GLU A 55 27.98 -20.17 34.77
N GLN A 56 28.65 -21.21 35.26
CA GLN A 56 30.00 -21.06 35.86
C GLN A 56 31.12 -21.14 34.79
N ALA A 57 30.86 -21.80 33.68
CA ALA A 57 31.83 -21.95 32.60
C ALA A 57 31.82 -20.70 31.69
N PRO A 58 32.91 -19.91 31.62
CA PRO A 58 32.93 -18.64 30.89
C PRO A 58 32.62 -18.79 29.39
N ASP A 59 33.06 -19.87 28.76
CA ASP A 59 32.80 -20.11 27.34
C ASP A 59 31.31 -20.37 27.07
N ARG A 60 30.64 -21.11 27.97
CA ARG A 60 29.19 -21.34 27.86
C ARG A 60 28.38 -20.08 28.14
N ALA A 61 28.78 -19.29 29.16
CA ALA A 61 28.17 -18.02 29.43
C ALA A 61 28.30 -17.06 28.23
N ALA A 62 29.44 -17.04 27.54
CA ALA A 62 29.63 -16.25 26.32
C ALA A 62 28.66 -16.68 25.21
N ILE A 63 28.52 -17.98 24.93
CA ILE A 63 27.57 -18.50 23.94
C ILE A 63 26.12 -18.14 24.27
N LEU A 64 25.73 -18.21 25.55
CA LEU A 64 24.40 -17.85 25.99
C LEU A 64 24.13 -16.35 25.84
N ASN A 65 25.11 -15.50 26.12
CA ASN A 65 25.03 -14.05 25.90
C ASN A 65 24.92 -13.70 24.42
N ASP A 66 25.67 -14.35 23.55
CA ASP A 66 25.55 -14.19 22.09
C ASP A 66 24.17 -14.63 21.59
N THR A 67 23.67 -15.75 22.12
CA THR A 67 22.31 -16.24 21.79
C THR A 67 21.23 -15.28 22.27
N ALA A 68 21.40 -14.69 23.45
CA ALA A 68 20.48 -13.67 23.98
C ALA A 68 20.47 -12.42 23.09
N LEU A 69 21.64 -11.97 22.63
CA LEU A 69 21.75 -10.85 21.71
C LEU A 69 21.03 -11.16 20.38
N GLN A 70 21.22 -12.36 19.81
CA GLN A 70 20.52 -12.76 18.59
C GLN A 70 18.99 -12.70 18.75
N TRP A 71 18.46 -13.21 19.89
CA TRP A 71 17.02 -13.11 20.15
C TRP A 71 16.52 -11.68 20.32
N ALA A 72 17.31 -10.81 20.96
CA ALA A 72 16.98 -9.40 21.08
C ALA A 72 16.99 -8.69 19.70
N GLU A 73 17.95 -9.03 18.84
CA GLU A 73 18.00 -8.53 17.46
C GLU A 73 16.82 -9.02 16.62
N VAL A 74 16.43 -10.30 16.74
CA VAL A 74 15.21 -10.83 16.09
C VAL A 74 13.96 -10.05 16.55
N ALA A 75 13.82 -9.77 17.85
CA ALA A 75 12.70 -8.98 18.34
C ALA A 75 12.68 -7.56 17.73
N ARG A 76 13.84 -6.92 17.63
CA ARG A 76 13.98 -5.61 17.00
C ARG A 76 13.64 -5.62 15.51
N ASP A 77 14.06 -6.67 14.80
CA ASP A 77 13.78 -6.81 13.37
C ASP A 77 12.30 -7.12 13.10
N LEU A 78 11.64 -7.91 13.96
CA LEU A 78 10.18 -8.10 13.91
C LEU A 78 9.43 -6.77 14.08
N LYS A 79 9.83 -5.93 15.04
CA LYS A 79 9.25 -4.60 15.21
C LYS A 79 9.43 -3.74 13.95
N ARG A 80 10.64 -3.73 13.38
CA ARG A 80 10.92 -2.97 12.15
C ARG A 80 10.09 -3.44 10.97
N ALA A 81 9.95 -4.77 10.81
CA ALA A 81 9.13 -5.36 9.76
C ALA A 81 7.66 -4.94 9.90
N SER A 82 7.09 -5.03 11.11
CA SER A 82 5.71 -4.59 11.37
C SER A 82 5.49 -3.11 11.06
N LEU A 83 6.42 -2.24 11.49
CA LEU A 83 6.34 -0.82 11.16
C LEU A 83 6.44 -0.53 9.66
N ALA A 84 7.28 -1.30 8.93
CA ALA A 84 7.39 -1.18 7.49
C ALA A 84 6.11 -1.64 6.76
N GLU A 85 5.49 -2.74 7.22
CA GLU A 85 4.20 -3.21 6.71
C GLU A 85 3.10 -2.18 6.93
N GLN A 86 2.98 -1.63 8.15
CA GLN A 86 2.01 -0.57 8.45
C GLN A 86 2.22 0.69 7.60
N ALA A 87 3.48 1.06 7.33
CA ALA A 87 3.79 2.19 6.46
C ALA A 87 3.39 1.90 5.00
N SER A 88 3.63 0.67 4.52
CA SER A 88 3.21 0.23 3.19
C SER A 88 1.68 0.28 3.05
N ASP A 89 0.95 -0.27 4.00
CA ASP A 89 -0.52 -0.27 4.00
C ASP A 89 -1.10 1.16 3.96
N ARG A 90 -0.50 2.08 4.73
CA ARG A 90 -0.91 3.50 4.70
C ARG A 90 -0.69 4.12 3.32
N LEU A 91 0.49 3.88 2.71
CA LEU A 91 0.79 4.40 1.38
C LEU A 91 -0.15 3.82 0.31
N GLU A 92 -0.51 2.53 0.41
CA GLU A 92 -1.48 1.90 -0.49
C GLU A 92 -2.88 2.51 -0.33
N GLN A 93 -3.32 2.77 0.89
CA GLN A 93 -4.59 3.45 1.17
C GLN A 93 -4.59 4.88 0.60
N GLU A 94 -3.53 5.64 0.81
CA GLU A 94 -3.39 6.99 0.25
C GLU A 94 -3.37 6.97 -1.27
N ALA A 95 -2.64 6.05 -1.90
CA ALA A 95 -2.61 5.89 -3.35
C ALA A 95 -4.01 5.57 -3.91
N SER A 96 -4.74 4.66 -3.27
CA SER A 96 -6.11 4.31 -3.64
C SER A 96 -7.07 5.50 -3.52
N ALA A 97 -6.97 6.28 -2.43
CA ALA A 97 -7.75 7.49 -2.23
C ALA A 97 -7.48 8.55 -3.33
N LEU A 98 -6.20 8.77 -3.65
CA LEU A 98 -5.79 9.69 -4.71
C LEU A 98 -6.26 9.24 -6.09
N GLN A 99 -6.21 7.94 -6.39
CA GLN A 99 -6.75 7.39 -7.65
C GLN A 99 -8.26 7.63 -7.77
N THR A 100 -8.99 7.43 -6.67
CA THR A 100 -10.43 7.68 -6.62
C THR A 100 -10.75 9.17 -6.85
N GLU A 101 -10.00 10.05 -6.22
CA GLU A 101 -10.15 11.49 -6.39
C GLU A 101 -9.82 11.93 -7.83
N LEU A 102 -8.74 11.40 -8.40
CA LEU A 102 -8.37 11.65 -9.79
C LEU A 102 -9.48 11.21 -10.75
N ALA A 103 -10.09 10.05 -10.53
CA ALA A 103 -11.19 9.57 -11.34
C ALA A 103 -12.41 10.50 -11.26
N ARG A 104 -12.75 11.00 -10.06
CA ARG A 104 -13.82 12.00 -9.87
C ARG A 104 -13.54 13.29 -10.60
N GLN A 105 -12.33 13.82 -10.51
CA GLN A 105 -11.93 15.04 -11.17
C GLN A 105 -11.98 14.89 -12.70
N ARG A 106 -11.50 13.77 -13.24
CA ARG A 106 -11.60 13.46 -14.68
C ARG A 106 -13.07 13.44 -15.14
N ALA A 107 -13.94 12.74 -14.43
CA ALA A 107 -15.36 12.70 -14.75
C ALA A 107 -16.00 14.10 -14.69
N ALA A 108 -15.65 14.94 -13.72
CA ALA A 108 -16.12 16.32 -13.64
C ALA A 108 -15.66 17.17 -14.82
N VAL A 109 -14.40 17.02 -15.25
CA VAL A 109 -13.86 17.71 -16.44
C VAL A 109 -14.59 17.26 -17.70
N GLU A 110 -14.79 15.96 -17.90
CA GLU A 110 -15.52 15.42 -19.05
C GLU A 110 -16.95 15.94 -19.10
N GLN A 111 -17.63 15.98 -17.95
CA GLN A 111 -18.96 16.53 -17.82
C GLN A 111 -19.01 18.04 -18.14
N ALA A 112 -18.01 18.81 -17.67
CA ALA A 112 -17.90 20.23 -18.00
C ALA A 112 -17.67 20.44 -19.50
N MET A 113 -16.79 19.66 -20.11
CA MET A 113 -16.55 19.70 -21.56
C MET A 113 -17.82 19.37 -22.36
N ALA A 114 -18.58 18.35 -21.94
CA ALA A 114 -19.85 18.01 -22.57
C ALA A 114 -20.86 19.15 -22.51
N ARG A 115 -20.97 19.83 -21.33
CA ARG A 115 -21.83 21.01 -21.17
C ARG A 115 -21.42 22.18 -22.08
N VAL A 116 -20.12 22.46 -22.17
CA VAL A 116 -19.59 23.48 -23.07
C VAL A 116 -19.89 23.12 -24.53
N GLY A 117 -19.74 21.86 -24.93
CA GLY A 117 -20.08 21.38 -26.26
C GLY A 117 -21.57 21.57 -26.60
N GLN A 118 -22.46 21.26 -25.65
CA GLN A 118 -23.90 21.49 -25.81
C GLN A 118 -24.23 22.97 -25.93
N ALA A 119 -23.67 23.83 -25.07
CA ALA A 119 -23.87 25.25 -25.13
C ALA A 119 -23.42 25.88 -26.48
N ARG A 120 -22.24 25.44 -26.98
CA ARG A 120 -21.76 25.88 -28.31
C ARG A 120 -22.69 25.50 -29.44
N ARG A 121 -23.24 24.29 -29.42
CA ARG A 121 -24.21 23.83 -30.42
C ARG A 121 -25.49 24.68 -30.37
N ALA A 122 -26.02 24.93 -29.17
CA ALA A 122 -27.19 25.76 -28.99
C ALA A 122 -26.98 27.18 -29.52
N VAL A 123 -25.81 27.79 -29.28
CA VAL A 123 -25.47 29.11 -29.84
C VAL A 123 -25.37 29.06 -31.37
N GLN A 124 -24.77 28.01 -31.94
CA GLN A 124 -24.72 27.86 -33.41
C GLN A 124 -26.11 27.71 -34.05
N GLU A 125 -27.02 26.98 -33.37
CA GLU A 125 -28.42 26.85 -33.85
C GLU A 125 -29.16 28.18 -33.82
N LEU A 126 -28.97 28.99 -32.78
CA LEU A 126 -29.55 30.31 -32.68
C LEU A 126 -29.01 31.29 -33.74
N GLN A 127 -27.73 31.12 -34.12
CA GLN A 127 -27.08 31.95 -35.14
C GLN A 127 -27.34 31.47 -36.56
N ARG A 128 -28.03 30.34 -36.76
CA ARG A 128 -28.38 29.84 -38.08
C ARG A 128 -29.36 30.82 -38.70
N PRO A 129 -29.03 31.46 -39.85
CA PRO A 129 -29.96 32.36 -40.47
C PRO A 129 -31.25 31.61 -40.83
N VAL A 130 -32.37 32.13 -40.35
CA VAL A 130 -33.71 31.64 -40.79
C VAL A 130 -33.74 31.87 -42.28
N ALA A 131 -33.60 30.79 -43.06
CA ALA A 131 -33.79 30.88 -44.49
C ALA A 131 -35.21 31.44 -44.72
N PRO A 132 -35.36 32.55 -45.47
CA PRO A 132 -36.68 33.05 -45.75
C PRO A 132 -37.46 31.91 -46.41
N SER A 133 -38.52 31.49 -45.78
CA SER A 133 -39.51 30.60 -46.37
C SER A 133 -40.16 31.35 -47.54
N VAL A 134 -39.51 31.25 -48.71
CA VAL A 134 -40.14 31.68 -49.97
C VAL A 134 -41.34 30.77 -50.13
N GLY A 135 -42.52 31.39 -49.95
CA GLY A 135 -43.80 30.75 -50.18
C GLY A 135 -43.84 30.14 -51.57
N ALA A 136 -43.86 28.84 -51.64
CA ALA A 136 -44.30 28.11 -52.83
C ALA A 136 -45.77 27.73 -52.58
N THR A 137 -46.64 28.68 -52.88
CA THR A 137 -48.02 28.36 -53.27
C THR A 137 -47.96 27.55 -54.54
N GLY A 138 -48.25 26.26 -54.45
CA GLY A 138 -48.32 25.36 -55.58
C GLY A 138 -49.15 24.15 -55.20
N ALA A 139 -50.47 24.35 -55.37
CA ALA A 139 -51.44 23.27 -55.34
C ALA A 139 -51.12 22.26 -56.43
N GLN A 140 -51.04 21.01 -56.10
CA GLN A 140 -51.62 19.93 -56.89
C GLN A 140 -51.61 18.64 -56.09
N GLY A 141 -52.78 18.10 -55.97
CA GLY A 141 -53.18 16.87 -55.39
C GLY A 141 -52.66 15.65 -56.16
N SER A 142 -52.53 14.62 -55.44
CA SER A 142 -52.78 13.27 -55.90
C SER A 142 -52.86 12.33 -54.70
N LEU A 143 -53.84 11.49 -54.78
CA LEU A 143 -54.46 10.57 -53.85
C LEU A 143 -53.56 9.44 -53.35
N PRO A 144 -54.02 8.69 -52.32
CA PRO A 144 -53.23 7.72 -51.58
C PRO A 144 -53.17 6.37 -52.28
N SER A 145 -52.05 5.70 -52.20
CA SER A 145 -51.99 4.27 -52.51
C SER A 145 -51.57 3.49 -51.24
N SER A 146 -52.54 2.72 -50.82
CA SER A 146 -52.47 1.69 -49.79
C SER A 146 -51.51 0.57 -50.12
N ALA A 147 -51.11 -0.12 -49.10
CA ALA A 147 -50.71 -1.52 -48.98
C ALA A 147 -49.26 -1.66 -48.49
N SER A 148 -48.97 -2.20 -47.43
CA SER A 148 -49.15 -3.50 -46.81
C SER A 148 -48.01 -3.73 -45.84
N ALA A 149 -48.30 -4.04 -44.63
CA ALA A 149 -47.40 -4.72 -43.68
C ALA A 149 -47.13 -6.18 -44.16
N PRO A 150 -46.25 -7.01 -43.58
CA PRO A 150 -46.03 -7.18 -42.15
C PRO A 150 -44.55 -7.46 -41.72
N ALA A 151 -44.38 -7.47 -40.44
CA ALA A 151 -43.26 -8.09 -39.71
C ALA A 151 -43.14 -9.62 -39.97
N PRO A 152 -42.02 -10.28 -39.55
CA PRO A 152 -41.85 -10.63 -38.13
C PRO A 152 -40.40 -10.63 -37.62
N GLU A 153 -40.29 -10.52 -36.28
CA GLU A 153 -39.28 -11.16 -35.44
C GLU A 153 -39.18 -12.70 -35.64
N PRO A 154 -38.31 -13.48 -34.98
CA PRO A 154 -37.33 -13.22 -33.92
C PRO A 154 -36.06 -14.11 -34.07
N ARG A 155 -35.02 -13.83 -33.34
CA ARG A 155 -34.34 -14.73 -32.34
C ARG A 155 -33.06 -14.12 -31.81
#